data_c231b0ecc9dd7fa58e316b2c2e13f790
#
_entry.id   c231b0ecc9dd7fa58e316b2c2e13f790
#
_cell.length_a   1.000
_cell.length_b   1.000
_cell.length_c   1.000
_cell.angle_alpha   90.00
_cell.angle_beta   90.00
_cell.angle_gamma   90.00
#
_symmetry.space_group_name_H-M   'P 1'
#
loop_
_entity.id
_entity.type
_entity.pdbx_description
1 polymer ?
#
loop_
_entity_poly.entity_id
_entity_poly.type
_entity_poly.pdbx_seq_one_letter_code
_entity_poly.pdbx_strand_id
1 'polypeptide(L)'
;FEGSSGVIHPLLAESVTQFQAQAYRELLPANGPVRTQVIGGQTAQLVKQAERVKDYMNYMITYEMEEYDPELDQMLFYLPVVGSTFKKVYRDPLKQRAVSSFIHAEDLIVPYGTPDLASSPRITHRITMDSNEVRKLQLTGFYKDIDLPSDTVSDSDLSEVKESINDIQGCL
;
A
#
# COMPACT_ATOMS: atom_id res chain seq x y z
N PHE A 1 19.45 -4.59 32.97
CA PHE A 1 20.32 -3.99 33.99
C PHE A 1 19.48 -3.75 35.25
N GLU A 2 19.84 -4.33 36.39
CA GLU A 2 19.20 -4.05 37.67
C GLU A 2 19.31 -2.57 38.02
N GLY A 3 18.16 -1.91 38.31
CA GLY A 3 18.11 -0.48 38.67
C GLY A 3 17.98 0.49 37.46
N SER A 4 17.90 0.02 36.23
CA SER A 4 17.59 0.89 35.11
C SER A 4 16.10 1.20 35.02
N SER A 5 15.73 2.44 34.70
CA SER A 5 14.33 2.79 34.42
C SER A 5 13.89 2.12 33.12
N GLY A 6 12.70 1.50 33.11
CA GLY A 6 12.10 0.89 31.91
C GLY A 6 11.54 1.92 30.89
N VAL A 7 12.02 3.17 30.96
CA VAL A 7 11.56 4.24 30.06
C VAL A 7 12.20 4.08 28.68
N ILE A 8 11.36 3.83 27.69
CA ILE A 8 11.77 3.78 26.26
C ILE A 8 11.58 5.17 25.67
N HIS A 9 12.67 5.74 25.11
CA HIS A 9 12.58 7.02 24.42
C HIS A 9 11.98 6.82 23.02
N PRO A 10 10.90 7.51 22.64
CA PRO A 10 10.18 7.30 21.38
C PRO A 10 10.86 8.02 20.18
N LEU A 11 12.20 8.08 20.14
CA LEU A 11 12.97 8.83 19.14
C LEU A 11 12.66 8.39 17.71
N LEU A 12 12.52 7.09 17.48
CA LEU A 12 12.19 6.54 16.15
C LEU A 12 10.78 6.97 15.74
N ALA A 13 9.80 6.85 16.62
CA ALA A 13 8.42 7.23 16.32
C ALA A 13 8.30 8.73 16.02
N GLU A 14 9.01 9.57 16.77
CA GLU A 14 9.06 11.01 16.53
C GLU A 14 9.67 11.34 15.16
N SER A 15 10.81 10.73 14.84
CA SER A 15 11.49 10.93 13.55
C SER A 15 10.62 10.50 12.36
N VAL A 16 9.93 9.36 12.47
CA VAL A 16 9.01 8.84 11.45
C VAL A 16 7.84 9.79 11.24
N THR A 17 7.23 10.26 12.33
CA THR A 17 6.09 11.19 12.25
C THR A 17 6.48 12.54 11.65
N GLN A 18 7.67 13.06 12.00
CA GLN A 18 8.18 14.29 11.41
C GLN A 18 8.44 14.13 9.90
N PHE A 19 9.07 13.03 9.50
CA PHE A 19 9.28 12.73 8.08
C PHE A 19 7.97 12.64 7.33
N GLN A 20 7.00 11.88 7.84
CA GLN A 20 5.67 11.72 7.24
C GLN A 20 4.98 13.08 7.05
N ALA A 21 4.93 13.90 8.09
CA ALA A 21 4.29 15.21 8.05
C ALA A 21 4.92 16.17 7.03
N GLN A 22 6.25 16.15 6.90
CA GLN A 22 6.96 16.99 5.93
C GLN A 22 6.76 16.47 4.50
N ALA A 23 6.96 15.17 4.26
CA ALA A 23 6.85 14.56 2.95
C ALA A 23 5.41 14.65 2.40
N TYR A 24 4.40 14.42 3.25
CA TYR A 24 3.00 14.52 2.87
C TYR A 24 2.63 15.91 2.32
N ARG A 25 3.06 16.96 2.99
CA ARG A 25 2.77 18.35 2.57
C ARG A 25 3.45 18.72 1.25
N GLU A 26 4.62 18.15 0.97
CA GLU A 26 5.33 18.41 -0.29
C GLU A 26 4.77 17.59 -1.46
N LEU A 27 4.36 16.35 -1.20
CA LEU A 27 3.83 15.46 -2.23
C LEU A 27 2.37 15.73 -2.58
N LEU A 28 1.56 16.20 -1.61
CA LEU A 28 0.16 16.58 -1.79
C LEU A 28 -0.06 18.05 -1.46
N PRO A 29 0.44 18.98 -2.28
CA PRO A 29 0.18 20.41 -2.08
C PRO A 29 -1.30 20.73 -2.35
N ALA A 30 -1.84 21.75 -1.70
CA ALA A 30 -3.23 22.17 -1.83
C ALA A 30 -3.68 22.48 -3.28
N ASN A 31 -2.73 22.84 -4.15
CA ASN A 31 -2.98 23.12 -5.56
C ASN A 31 -3.01 21.85 -6.45
N GLY A 32 -2.95 20.67 -5.84
CA GLY A 32 -2.87 19.38 -6.52
C GLY A 32 -1.42 18.92 -6.81
N PRO A 33 -1.17 17.60 -6.78
CA PRO A 33 0.17 17.03 -6.94
C PRO A 33 0.69 17.06 -8.38
N VAL A 34 -0.20 17.18 -9.37
CA VAL A 34 0.18 17.09 -10.79
C VAL A 34 0.49 18.46 -11.38
N ARG A 35 1.65 18.54 -12.04
CA ARG A 35 2.04 19.66 -12.89
C ARG A 35 2.31 19.15 -14.30
N THR A 36 1.88 19.89 -15.29
CA THR A 36 2.12 19.57 -16.69
C THR A 36 3.11 20.55 -17.32
N GLN A 37 3.97 20.04 -18.18
CA GLN A 37 4.92 20.85 -18.94
C GLN A 37 4.85 20.44 -20.42
N VAL A 38 4.74 21.43 -21.30
CA VAL A 38 4.80 21.18 -22.76
C VAL A 38 6.27 21.04 -23.15
N ILE A 39 6.62 19.88 -23.73
CA ILE A 39 7.95 19.62 -24.26
C ILE A 39 7.95 19.93 -25.76
N GLY A 40 8.88 20.78 -26.21
CA GLY A 40 8.99 21.20 -27.61
C GLY A 40 8.40 22.59 -27.87
N GLY A 41 7.93 22.84 -29.08
CA GLY A 41 7.38 24.14 -29.50
C GLY A 41 6.11 24.49 -28.75
N GLN A 42 6.11 25.60 -28.00
CA GLN A 42 4.94 26.04 -27.25
C GLN A 42 4.00 26.83 -28.16
N THR A 43 2.84 26.26 -28.44
CA THR A 43 1.72 26.96 -29.06
C THR A 43 0.64 27.23 -28.01
N ALA A 44 -0.11 28.33 -28.16
CA ALA A 44 -1.18 28.68 -27.24
C ALA A 44 -2.24 27.56 -27.08
N GLN A 45 -2.42 26.75 -28.12
CA GLN A 45 -3.33 25.62 -28.11
C GLN A 45 -2.81 24.45 -27.23
N LEU A 46 -1.51 24.14 -27.34
CA LEU A 46 -0.88 23.09 -26.52
C LEU A 46 -0.82 23.48 -25.04
N VAL A 47 -0.61 24.75 -24.71
CA VAL A 47 -0.64 25.24 -23.35
C VAL A 47 -2.03 25.05 -22.71
N LYS A 48 -3.10 25.44 -23.43
CA LYS A 48 -4.49 25.22 -22.96
C LYS A 48 -4.84 23.72 -22.83
N GLN A 49 -4.30 22.89 -23.68
CA GLN A 49 -4.46 21.44 -23.58
C GLN A 49 -3.74 20.88 -22.34
N ALA A 50 -2.53 21.34 -22.07
CA ALA A 50 -1.76 20.94 -20.89
C ALA A 50 -2.46 21.35 -19.58
N GLU A 51 -3.05 22.54 -19.53
CA GLU A 51 -3.86 22.98 -18.38
C GLU A 51 -5.06 22.04 -18.13
N ARG A 52 -5.82 21.72 -19.17
CA ARG A 52 -6.95 20.77 -19.04
C ARG A 52 -6.51 19.39 -18.57
N VAL A 53 -5.37 18.89 -19.07
CA VAL A 53 -4.81 17.60 -18.62
C VAL A 53 -4.40 17.68 -17.16
N LYS A 54 -3.75 18.76 -16.72
CA LYS A 54 -3.38 19.00 -15.32
C LYS A 54 -4.63 18.98 -14.41
N ASP A 55 -5.65 19.73 -14.77
CA ASP A 55 -6.86 19.84 -13.97
C ASP A 55 -7.61 18.50 -13.88
N TYR A 56 -7.70 17.77 -14.98
CA TYR A 56 -8.29 16.42 -15.00
C TYR A 56 -7.53 15.41 -14.17
N MET A 57 -6.18 15.39 -14.27
CA MET A 57 -5.37 14.47 -13.48
C MET A 57 -5.42 14.80 -11.97
N ASN A 58 -5.43 16.08 -11.61
CA ASN A 58 -5.62 16.48 -10.22
C ASN A 58 -7.01 16.07 -9.72
N TYR A 59 -8.05 16.25 -10.51
CA TYR A 59 -9.40 15.80 -10.17
C TYR A 59 -9.45 14.26 -9.96
N MET A 60 -8.84 13.47 -10.86
CA MET A 60 -8.77 12.01 -10.70
C MET A 60 -8.12 11.61 -9.38
N ILE A 61 -6.96 12.20 -9.07
CA ILE A 61 -6.20 11.81 -7.87
C ILE A 61 -6.91 12.24 -6.59
N THR A 62 -7.55 13.42 -6.59
CA THR A 62 -8.12 14.00 -5.38
C THR A 62 -9.57 13.52 -5.13
N TYR A 63 -10.35 13.27 -6.17
CA TYR A 63 -11.78 12.99 -6.05
C TYR A 63 -12.19 11.59 -6.51
N GLU A 64 -11.63 11.08 -7.60
CA GLU A 64 -11.99 9.74 -8.09
C GLU A 64 -11.27 8.63 -7.32
N MET A 65 -9.99 8.86 -6.97
CA MET A 65 -9.16 7.87 -6.27
C MET A 65 -9.20 8.15 -4.76
N GLU A 66 -10.33 7.86 -4.11
CA GLU A 66 -10.53 8.08 -2.66
C GLU A 66 -9.46 7.41 -1.79
N GLU A 67 -8.92 6.28 -2.27
CA GLU A 67 -7.87 5.52 -1.61
C GLU A 67 -6.46 6.13 -1.77
N TYR A 68 -6.27 7.08 -2.70
CA TYR A 68 -4.93 7.59 -3.00
C TYR A 68 -4.26 8.26 -1.81
N ASP A 69 -5.00 9.09 -1.10
CA ASP A 69 -4.54 9.87 0.05
C ASP A 69 -4.19 8.98 1.25
N PRO A 70 -5.10 8.15 1.80
CA PRO A 70 -4.78 7.29 2.93
C PRO A 70 -3.68 6.25 2.61
N GLU A 71 -3.64 5.72 1.39
CA GLU A 71 -2.62 4.78 0.96
C GLU A 71 -1.23 5.45 0.83
N LEU A 72 -1.19 6.72 0.41
CA LEU A 72 0.06 7.49 0.38
C LEU A 72 0.54 7.82 1.79
N ASP A 73 -0.36 8.18 2.68
CA ASP A 73 -0.05 8.48 4.07
C ASP A 73 0.56 7.25 4.78
N GLN A 74 -0.04 6.07 4.62
CA GLN A 74 0.53 4.82 5.09
C GLN A 74 1.92 4.54 4.49
N MET A 75 2.07 4.72 3.18
CA MET A 75 3.35 4.52 2.50
C MET A 75 4.46 5.40 3.10
N LEU A 76 4.16 6.66 3.37
CA LEU A 76 5.11 7.61 3.95
C LEU A 76 5.46 7.29 5.41
N PHE A 77 4.54 6.71 6.16
CA PHE A 77 4.80 6.24 7.51
C PHE A 77 5.73 5.02 7.51
N TYR A 78 5.47 4.04 6.65
CA TYR A 78 6.25 2.81 6.60
C TYR A 78 7.63 2.98 5.95
N LEU A 79 7.79 3.92 5.04
CA LEU A 79 9.03 4.14 4.30
C LEU A 79 10.26 4.33 5.20
N PRO A 80 10.28 5.22 6.19
CA PRO A 80 11.44 5.40 7.07
C PRO A 80 11.65 4.24 8.04
N VAL A 81 10.62 3.44 8.35
CA VAL A 81 10.71 2.30 9.27
C VAL A 81 11.32 1.07 8.57
N VAL A 82 10.81 0.74 7.38
CA VAL A 82 11.15 -0.48 6.64
C VAL A 82 12.27 -0.22 5.63
N GLY A 83 12.44 1.02 5.18
CA GLY A 83 13.43 1.42 4.19
C GLY A 83 12.97 1.31 2.74
N SER A 84 11.92 0.54 2.45
CA SER A 84 11.34 0.41 1.11
C SER A 84 9.84 0.17 1.17
N THR A 85 9.12 0.79 0.26
CA THR A 85 7.68 0.63 0.11
C THR A 85 7.31 0.59 -1.37
N PHE A 86 6.20 -0.03 -1.69
CA PHE A 86 5.77 -0.23 -3.07
C PHE A 86 4.36 0.29 -3.27
N LYS A 87 4.08 0.73 -4.48
CA LYS A 87 2.77 1.23 -4.88
C LYS A 87 2.32 0.54 -6.15
N LYS A 88 1.12 -0.02 -6.13
CA LYS A 88 0.50 -0.66 -7.29
C LYS A 88 -0.60 0.24 -7.84
N VAL A 89 -0.44 0.65 -9.09
CA VAL A 89 -1.46 1.43 -9.79
C VAL A 89 -2.06 0.55 -10.89
N TYR A 90 -3.38 0.38 -10.87
CA TYR A 90 -4.08 -0.44 -11.85
C TYR A 90 -5.51 0.08 -12.06
N ARG A 91 -6.15 -0.39 -13.12
CA ARG A 91 -7.57 -0.14 -13.33
C ARG A 91 -8.37 -1.28 -12.74
N ASP A 92 -9.22 -0.98 -11.78
CA ASP A 92 -10.12 -1.97 -11.18
C ASP A 92 -11.34 -2.18 -12.11
N PRO A 93 -11.56 -3.41 -12.59
CA PRO A 93 -12.69 -3.71 -13.47
C PRO A 93 -14.05 -3.63 -12.75
N LEU A 94 -14.09 -3.81 -11.43
CA LEU A 94 -15.33 -3.71 -10.65
C LEU A 94 -15.69 -2.25 -10.37
N LYS A 95 -14.69 -1.45 -9.96
CA LYS A 95 -14.87 0.00 -9.70
C LYS A 95 -14.85 0.84 -10.98
N GLN A 96 -14.44 0.28 -12.12
CA GLN A 96 -14.32 0.95 -13.43
C GLN A 96 -13.42 2.21 -13.42
N ARG A 97 -12.55 2.35 -12.42
CA ARG A 97 -11.64 3.48 -12.24
C ARG A 97 -10.21 3.04 -11.94
N ALA A 98 -9.28 3.97 -12.02
CA ALA A 98 -7.91 3.75 -11.57
C ALA A 98 -7.87 3.65 -10.04
N VAL A 99 -7.08 2.73 -9.53
CA VAL A 99 -6.87 2.46 -8.11
C VAL A 99 -5.38 2.50 -7.83
N SER A 100 -5.00 3.09 -6.72
CA SER A 100 -3.63 3.16 -6.25
C SER A 100 -3.55 2.56 -4.87
N SER A 101 -2.88 1.43 -4.74
CA SER A 101 -2.79 0.68 -3.48
C SER A 101 -1.35 0.61 -3.01
N PHE A 102 -1.15 0.81 -1.72
CA PHE A 102 0.11 0.59 -1.04
C PHE A 102 0.35 -0.92 -0.88
N ILE A 103 1.59 -1.35 -1.03
CA ILE A 103 2.02 -2.73 -0.83
C ILE A 103 3.17 -2.73 0.17
N HIS A 104 3.01 -3.51 1.23
CA HIS A 104 4.08 -3.75 2.18
C HIS A 104 5.23 -4.51 1.51
N ALA A 105 6.47 -4.23 1.91
CA ALA A 105 7.64 -4.90 1.36
C ALA A 105 7.59 -6.42 1.54
N GLU A 106 6.95 -6.90 2.60
CA GLU A 106 6.78 -8.34 2.90
C GLU A 106 5.82 -9.05 1.93
N ASP A 107 4.90 -8.29 1.33
CA ASP A 107 3.90 -8.85 0.42
C ASP A 107 4.31 -8.80 -1.04
N LEU A 108 5.45 -8.16 -1.34
CA LEU A 108 6.03 -8.14 -2.67
C LEU A 108 7.14 -9.16 -2.79
N ILE A 109 6.91 -10.22 -3.56
CA ILE A 109 7.84 -11.32 -3.74
C ILE A 109 8.48 -11.21 -5.13
N VAL A 110 9.80 -11.04 -5.15
CA VAL A 110 10.63 -11.01 -6.37
C VAL A 110 11.71 -12.07 -6.29
N PRO A 111 12.25 -12.57 -7.42
CA PRO A 111 13.34 -13.53 -7.42
C PRO A 111 14.60 -12.94 -6.79
N TYR A 112 15.35 -13.78 -6.05
CA TYR A 112 16.62 -13.39 -5.46
C TYR A 112 17.61 -12.95 -6.54
N GLY A 113 18.33 -11.86 -6.29
CA GLY A 113 19.32 -11.31 -7.22
C GLY A 113 18.76 -10.41 -8.33
N THR A 114 17.47 -10.07 -8.31
CA THR A 114 16.88 -9.12 -9.24
C THR A 114 17.36 -7.69 -8.91
N PRO A 115 18.02 -6.98 -9.83
CA PRO A 115 18.57 -5.65 -9.55
C PRO A 115 17.48 -4.56 -9.50
N ASP A 116 16.42 -4.68 -10.31
CA ASP A 116 15.29 -3.76 -10.34
C ASP A 116 13.98 -4.47 -10.70
N LEU A 117 12.84 -3.82 -10.43
CA LEU A 117 11.53 -4.38 -10.72
C LEU A 117 11.23 -4.48 -12.23
N ALA A 118 11.80 -3.58 -13.04
CA ALA A 118 11.53 -3.55 -14.46
C ALA A 118 12.16 -4.73 -15.21
N SER A 119 13.34 -5.18 -14.74
CA SER A 119 14.06 -6.34 -15.29
C SER A 119 13.64 -7.67 -14.66
N SER A 120 12.76 -7.66 -13.67
CA SER A 120 12.33 -8.86 -12.98
C SER A 120 11.51 -9.78 -13.89
N PRO A 121 11.87 -11.07 -14.01
CA PRO A 121 11.09 -12.02 -14.79
C PRO A 121 9.71 -12.31 -14.20
N ARG A 122 9.53 -12.10 -12.89
CA ARG A 122 8.27 -12.28 -12.18
C ARG A 122 8.20 -11.38 -10.94
N ILE A 123 7.07 -10.72 -10.78
CA ILE A 123 6.72 -9.98 -9.57
C ILE A 123 5.41 -10.56 -9.04
N THR A 124 5.40 -10.96 -7.79
CA THR A 124 4.20 -11.53 -7.16
C THR A 124 3.79 -10.67 -5.99
N HIS A 125 2.52 -10.26 -5.98
CA HIS A 125 1.89 -9.59 -4.85
C HIS A 125 1.05 -10.63 -4.08
N ARG A 126 1.39 -10.86 -2.82
CA ARG A 126 0.64 -11.72 -1.91
C ARG A 126 -0.51 -10.89 -1.32
N ILE A 127 -1.72 -11.38 -1.45
CA ILE A 127 -2.92 -10.75 -0.91
C ILE A 127 -3.62 -11.75 -0.01
N THR A 128 -3.86 -11.38 1.24
CA THR A 128 -4.67 -12.17 2.18
C THR A 128 -6.12 -11.76 2.02
N MET A 129 -7.00 -12.71 1.80
CA MET A 129 -8.43 -12.50 1.56
C MET A 129 -9.24 -13.49 2.37
N ASP A 130 -10.40 -13.07 2.83
CA ASP A 130 -11.37 -13.98 3.44
C ASP A 130 -12.01 -14.89 2.39
N SER A 131 -12.35 -16.11 2.77
CA SER A 131 -13.01 -17.09 1.89
C SER A 131 -14.31 -16.55 1.27
N ASN A 132 -15.04 -15.72 2.02
CA ASN A 132 -16.25 -15.07 1.54
C ASN A 132 -15.99 -14.01 0.46
N GLU A 133 -14.89 -13.26 0.58
CA GLU A 133 -14.45 -12.30 -0.45
C GLU A 133 -14.04 -13.01 -1.74
N VAL A 134 -13.27 -14.07 -1.61
CA VAL A 134 -12.87 -14.88 -2.77
C VAL A 134 -14.11 -15.44 -3.48
N ARG A 135 -15.09 -15.95 -2.71
CA ARG A 135 -16.35 -16.47 -3.29
C ARG A 135 -17.15 -15.39 -4.00
N LYS A 136 -17.22 -14.18 -3.47
CA LYS A 136 -17.86 -13.03 -4.16
C LYS A 136 -17.19 -12.72 -5.50
N LEU A 137 -15.85 -12.72 -5.52
CA LEU A 137 -15.07 -12.46 -6.74
C LEU A 137 -15.19 -13.59 -7.76
N GLN A 138 -15.36 -14.85 -7.32
CA GLN A 138 -15.68 -15.97 -8.20
C GLN A 138 -17.09 -15.82 -8.82
N LEU A 139 -18.10 -15.47 -8.03
CA LEU A 139 -19.47 -15.28 -8.51
C LEU A 139 -19.59 -14.11 -9.49
N THR A 140 -18.79 -13.06 -9.34
CA THR A 140 -18.72 -11.94 -10.29
C THR A 140 -17.93 -12.28 -11.56
N GLY A 141 -17.31 -13.47 -11.64
CA GLY A 141 -16.48 -13.90 -12.77
C GLY A 141 -15.08 -13.26 -12.84
N PHE A 142 -14.68 -12.55 -11.78
CA PHE A 142 -13.33 -11.96 -11.69
C PHE A 142 -12.27 -13.03 -11.44
N TYR A 143 -12.53 -13.95 -10.53
CA TYR A 143 -11.72 -15.15 -10.31
C TYR A 143 -12.37 -16.39 -10.93
N LYS A 144 -11.52 -17.34 -11.30
CA LYS A 144 -11.96 -18.65 -11.78
C LYS A 144 -12.69 -19.37 -10.65
N ASP A 145 -13.83 -19.99 -10.97
CA ASP A 145 -14.60 -20.80 -10.01
C ASP A 145 -13.84 -22.13 -9.76
N ILE A 146 -13.14 -22.17 -8.64
CA ILE A 146 -12.36 -23.33 -8.19
C ILE A 146 -12.73 -23.55 -6.73
N ASP A 147 -12.96 -24.79 -6.34
CA ASP A 147 -13.13 -25.14 -4.95
C ASP A 147 -11.82 -24.88 -4.20
N LEU A 148 -11.87 -23.96 -3.25
CA LEU A 148 -10.74 -23.69 -2.36
C LEU A 148 -10.78 -24.69 -1.20
N PRO A 149 -9.62 -25.23 -0.80
CA PRO A 149 -9.55 -26.04 0.40
C PRO A 149 -10.08 -25.18 1.56
N SER A 150 -11.04 -25.71 2.31
CA SER A 150 -11.47 -25.06 3.54
C SER A 150 -10.27 -25.00 4.48
N ASP A 151 -9.87 -23.79 4.88
CA ASP A 151 -8.94 -23.62 6.01
C ASP A 151 -9.64 -24.14 7.27
N THR A 152 -9.65 -25.45 7.42
CA THR A 152 -9.85 -26.04 8.73
C THR A 152 -8.56 -25.73 9.49
N VAL A 153 -8.59 -24.66 10.30
CA VAL A 153 -7.60 -24.48 11.35
C VAL A 153 -7.53 -25.81 12.06
N SER A 154 -6.41 -26.51 11.93
CA SER A 154 -6.29 -27.83 12.54
C SER A 154 -6.42 -27.68 14.06
N ASP A 155 -7.03 -28.62 14.75
CA ASP A 155 -7.13 -28.58 16.20
C ASP A 155 -5.73 -28.45 16.87
N SER A 156 -4.67 -28.86 16.16
CA SER A 156 -3.28 -28.66 16.57
C SER A 156 -2.87 -27.18 16.59
N ASP A 157 -3.25 -26.39 15.57
CA ASP A 157 -2.89 -24.96 15.51
C ASP A 157 -3.63 -24.16 16.59
N LEU A 158 -4.87 -24.57 16.89
CA LEU A 158 -5.64 -24.00 17.99
C LEU A 158 -5.06 -24.35 19.37
N SER A 159 -4.45 -25.52 19.53
CA SER A 159 -3.82 -25.92 20.79
C SER A 159 -2.52 -25.16 21.04
N GLU A 160 -1.68 -24.94 20.01
CA GLU A 160 -0.45 -24.14 20.12
C GLU A 160 -0.74 -22.67 20.46
N VAL A 161 -1.78 -22.08 19.84
CA VAL A 161 -2.19 -20.71 20.15
C VAL A 161 -2.73 -20.61 21.57
N LYS A 162 -3.49 -21.59 22.05
CA LYS A 162 -4.00 -21.63 23.44
C LYS A 162 -2.87 -21.81 24.45
N GLU A 163 -1.88 -22.69 24.17
CA GLU A 163 -0.71 -22.86 25.03
C GLU A 163 0.11 -21.55 25.12
N SER A 164 0.37 -20.91 24.01
CA SER A 164 1.10 -19.63 24.01
C SER A 164 0.37 -18.51 24.76
N ILE A 165 -0.95 -18.47 24.69
CA ILE A 165 -1.77 -17.50 25.46
C ILE A 165 -1.72 -17.82 26.96
N ASN A 166 -1.80 -19.10 27.33
CA ASN A 166 -1.74 -19.53 28.74
C ASN A 166 -0.35 -19.24 29.34
N ASP A 167 0.72 -19.44 28.58
CA ASP A 167 2.07 -19.11 29.02
C ASP A 167 2.25 -17.60 29.27
N ILE A 168 1.67 -16.77 28.42
CA ILE A 168 1.68 -15.30 28.62
C ILE A 168 0.86 -14.90 29.86
N GLN A 169 -0.28 -15.54 30.10
CA GLN A 169 -1.14 -15.25 31.27
C GLN A 169 -0.59 -15.84 32.56
N GLY A 170 0.20 -16.89 32.51
CA GLY A 170 0.87 -17.49 33.66
C GLY A 170 2.11 -16.74 34.15
N CYS A 171 2.59 -15.75 33.38
CA CYS A 171 3.72 -14.90 33.77
C CYS A 171 3.31 -13.55 34.40
N LEU A 172 2.04 -13.36 34.71
CA LEU A 172 1.48 -12.22 35.47
C LEU A 172 1.15 -12.67 36.91
#